data_94566cf503639f92ae6adc292443548b
#
_entry.id   94566cf503639f92ae6adc292443548b
#
_cell.length_a   1.000
_cell.length_b   1.000
_cell.length_c   1.000
_cell.angle_alpha   90.00
_cell.angle_beta   90.00
_cell.angle_gamma   90.00
#
_symmetry.space_group_name_H-M   'P 1'
#
loop_
_entity.id
_entity.type
_entity.pdbx_description
1 polymer ?
#
loop_
_entity_poly.entity_id
_entity_poly.type
_entity_poly.pdbx_seq_one_letter_code
_entity_poly.pdbx_strand_id
1 'polypeptide(L)'
;MKSFAAALCAFAAALALAADRPENFVQWRDGLASSAQPGAAWLGQVRDLKYDVLINLAPPQSHGSIANEGGVVASKGVTYVNIPVDFMRPTPEDFRLFSEVMKAGAGRNVFVHCQANFRASSFIFLYRVIHEGAPAGETWAKLQGVWVPEPQWKRFIEETLKANGKSAELL
;
A
#
# COMPACT_ATOMS: atom_id res chain seq x y z
N MET A 1 8.96 -24.82 48.56
CA MET A 1 8.07 -25.07 47.39
C MET A 1 7.47 -23.73 46.96
N LYS A 2 8.04 -23.06 45.97
CA LYS A 2 7.54 -21.78 45.42
C LYS A 2 7.44 -21.90 43.92
N SER A 3 6.27 -21.57 43.41
CA SER A 3 5.69 -21.75 42.12
C SER A 3 6.48 -21.23 40.94
N PHE A 4 6.70 -22.08 39.95
CA PHE A 4 7.06 -21.73 38.58
C PHE A 4 5.77 -21.86 37.70
N ALA A 5 5.08 -20.79 37.45
CA ALA A 5 3.96 -20.78 36.50
C ALA A 5 3.60 -19.36 36.06
N ALA A 6 4.45 -18.68 35.26
CA ALA A 6 4.05 -17.39 34.65
C ALA A 6 4.83 -17.01 33.38
N ALA A 7 5.40 -17.96 32.62
CA ALA A 7 6.25 -17.59 31.47
C ALA A 7 5.75 -18.14 30.11
N LEU A 8 4.56 -18.69 29.99
CA LEU A 8 4.13 -19.40 28.75
C LEU A 8 3.12 -18.65 27.88
N CYS A 9 2.56 -17.51 28.29
CA CYS A 9 1.50 -16.83 27.53
C CYS A 9 1.95 -15.77 26.52
N ALA A 10 3.21 -15.35 26.53
CA ALA A 10 3.65 -14.24 25.68
C ALA A 10 4.13 -14.67 24.26
N PHE A 11 4.39 -15.95 24.05
CA PHE A 11 4.97 -16.44 22.78
C PHE A 11 3.95 -16.84 21.72
N ALA A 12 2.71 -17.11 22.09
CA ALA A 12 1.65 -17.55 21.17
C ALA A 12 1.07 -16.39 20.33
N ALA A 13 1.08 -15.16 20.84
CA ALA A 13 0.51 -14.00 20.14
C ALA A 13 1.38 -13.49 18.97
N ALA A 14 2.69 -13.72 18.99
CA ALA A 14 3.62 -13.26 17.96
C ALA A 14 3.61 -14.14 16.69
N LEU A 15 3.24 -15.42 16.82
CA LEU A 15 3.14 -16.33 15.66
C LEU A 15 1.84 -16.14 14.85
N ALA A 16 0.75 -15.72 15.48
CA ALA A 16 -0.52 -15.50 14.78
C ALA A 16 -0.51 -14.32 13.82
N LEU A 17 0.33 -13.29 14.07
CA LEU A 17 0.45 -12.11 13.20
C LEU A 17 1.28 -12.36 11.92
N ALA A 18 2.05 -13.41 11.84
CA ALA A 18 2.86 -13.72 10.67
C ALA A 18 2.09 -14.52 9.60
N ALA A 19 0.95 -15.09 9.93
CA ALA A 19 0.23 -16.02 9.05
C ALA A 19 -0.71 -15.34 8.04
N ASP A 20 -1.10 -14.08 8.26
CA ASP A 20 -2.14 -13.40 7.47
C ASP A 20 -1.63 -12.16 6.71
N ARG A 21 -0.36 -12.14 6.31
CA ARG A 21 0.13 -11.07 5.45
C ARG A 21 -0.60 -11.10 4.11
N PRO A 22 -1.18 -9.97 3.63
CA PRO A 22 -1.84 -9.95 2.34
C PRO A 22 -0.86 -10.34 1.21
N GLU A 23 -1.40 -10.92 0.15
CA GLU A 23 -0.60 -11.29 -1.04
C GLU A 23 0.14 -10.08 -1.62
N ASN A 24 1.26 -10.32 -2.25
CA ASN A 24 2.11 -9.28 -2.86
C ASN A 24 2.46 -8.13 -1.91
N PHE A 25 2.64 -8.42 -0.60
CA PHE A 25 3.04 -7.42 0.37
C PHE A 25 4.46 -6.92 0.10
N VAL A 26 4.62 -5.59 0.09
CA VAL A 26 5.92 -4.91 -0.06
C VAL A 26 6.10 -3.87 1.03
N GLN A 27 7.21 -3.96 1.78
CA GLN A 27 7.68 -2.87 2.63
C GLN A 27 8.55 -1.94 1.79
N TRP A 28 8.08 -0.71 1.56
CA TRP A 28 8.79 0.29 0.74
C TRP A 28 9.85 1.04 1.53
N ARG A 29 9.51 1.43 2.73
CA ARG A 29 10.34 2.04 3.78
C ARG A 29 9.62 1.90 5.12
N ASP A 30 10.25 2.34 6.19
CA ASP A 30 9.59 2.42 7.50
C ASP A 30 8.33 3.29 7.39
N GLY A 31 7.23 2.78 7.91
CA GLY A 31 5.92 3.43 7.88
C GLY A 31 5.22 3.48 6.52
N LEU A 32 5.72 2.78 5.48
CA LEU A 32 5.03 2.69 4.18
C LEU A 32 5.09 1.28 3.62
N ALA A 33 3.94 0.66 3.46
CA ALA A 33 3.80 -0.65 2.84
C ALA A 33 2.63 -0.71 1.85
N SER A 34 2.65 -1.72 0.98
CA SER A 34 1.53 -2.01 0.09
C SER A 34 1.28 -3.50 -0.07
N SER A 35 0.08 -3.84 -0.57
CA SER A 35 -0.28 -5.23 -0.89
C SER A 35 -1.41 -5.33 -1.94
N ALA A 36 -1.74 -6.57 -2.30
CA ALA A 36 -3.05 -6.92 -2.84
C ALA A 36 -4.15 -6.65 -1.79
N GLN A 37 -5.42 -6.91 -2.14
CA GLN A 37 -6.57 -6.73 -1.25
C GLN A 37 -6.37 -7.48 0.08
N PRO A 38 -6.30 -6.79 1.22
CA PRO A 38 -6.24 -7.45 2.52
C PRO A 38 -7.55 -8.14 2.86
N GLY A 39 -7.48 -9.28 3.53
CA GLY A 39 -8.65 -9.96 4.07
C GLY A 39 -9.28 -9.22 5.25
N ALA A 40 -10.55 -9.52 5.56
CA ALA A 40 -11.31 -8.86 6.63
C ALA A 40 -10.62 -8.98 8.01
N ALA A 41 -10.02 -10.13 8.31
CA ALA A 41 -9.29 -10.33 9.57
C ALA A 41 -8.08 -9.39 9.69
N TRP A 42 -7.32 -9.20 8.62
CA TRP A 42 -6.19 -8.28 8.57
C TRP A 42 -6.64 -6.82 8.72
N LEU A 43 -7.69 -6.42 8.01
CA LEU A 43 -8.28 -5.07 8.13
C LEU A 43 -8.76 -4.79 9.56
N GLY A 44 -9.30 -5.80 10.23
CA GLY A 44 -9.70 -5.72 11.63
C GLY A 44 -8.54 -5.43 12.60
N GLN A 45 -7.30 -5.69 12.19
CA GLN A 45 -6.08 -5.52 13.00
C GLN A 45 -5.20 -4.36 12.51
N VAL A 46 -5.63 -3.59 11.50
CA VAL A 46 -4.82 -2.56 10.83
C VAL A 46 -4.19 -1.55 11.81
N ARG A 47 -4.88 -1.20 12.90
CA ARG A 47 -4.36 -0.32 13.94
C ARG A 47 -3.30 -1.00 14.81
N ASP A 48 -3.47 -2.27 15.14
CA ASP A 48 -2.51 -3.07 15.91
C ASP A 48 -1.22 -3.27 15.12
N LEU A 49 -1.33 -3.35 13.79
CA LEU A 49 -0.24 -3.37 12.83
C LEU A 49 0.44 -2.00 12.66
N LYS A 50 0.02 -0.99 13.45
CA LYS A 50 0.60 0.35 13.53
C LYS A 50 0.36 1.24 12.31
N TYR A 51 -0.62 0.94 11.47
CA TYR A 51 -1.00 1.86 10.39
C TYR A 51 -2.00 2.92 10.89
N ASP A 52 -1.83 4.15 10.43
CA ASP A 52 -2.64 5.31 10.76
C ASP A 52 -3.54 5.74 9.60
N VAL A 53 -3.11 5.43 8.37
CA VAL A 53 -3.82 5.71 7.13
C VAL A 53 -3.84 4.46 6.26
N LEU A 54 -4.98 4.13 5.70
CA LEU A 54 -5.15 3.08 4.70
C LEU A 54 -5.73 3.71 3.44
N ILE A 55 -5.02 3.53 2.31
CA ILE A 55 -5.43 4.02 0.99
C ILE A 55 -5.76 2.83 0.11
N ASN A 56 -7.00 2.77 -0.39
CA ASN A 56 -7.43 1.76 -1.36
C ASN A 56 -7.52 2.38 -2.76
N LEU A 57 -6.75 1.84 -3.71
CA LEU A 57 -6.75 2.30 -5.11
C LEU A 57 -7.66 1.45 -6.01
N ALA A 58 -8.35 0.47 -5.46
CA ALA A 58 -9.28 -0.35 -6.23
C ALA A 58 -10.67 0.30 -6.28
N PRO A 59 -11.36 0.22 -7.43
CA PRO A 59 -12.79 0.48 -7.49
C PRO A 59 -13.57 -0.41 -6.52
N PRO A 60 -14.66 0.07 -5.92
CA PRO A 60 -15.44 -0.69 -4.92
C PRO A 60 -15.96 -2.04 -5.42
N GLN A 61 -16.11 -2.20 -6.75
CA GLN A 61 -16.61 -3.44 -7.37
C GLN A 61 -15.49 -4.40 -7.80
N SER A 62 -14.24 -4.13 -7.43
CA SER A 62 -13.11 -5.00 -7.76
C SER A 62 -13.29 -6.39 -7.15
N HIS A 63 -12.83 -7.40 -7.86
CA HIS A 63 -12.85 -8.77 -7.34
C HIS A 63 -12.12 -8.84 -5.98
N GLY A 64 -12.73 -9.50 -5.02
CA GLY A 64 -12.19 -9.63 -3.65
C GLY A 64 -12.43 -8.42 -2.75
N SER A 65 -13.10 -7.36 -3.22
CA SER A 65 -13.41 -6.19 -2.38
C SER A 65 -14.22 -6.59 -1.14
N ILE A 66 -13.93 -5.93 -0.02
CA ILE A 66 -14.61 -6.16 1.25
C ILE A 66 -15.77 -5.18 1.39
N ALA A 67 -16.97 -5.71 1.63
CA ALA A 67 -18.12 -4.86 1.89
C ALA A 67 -17.88 -3.96 3.11
N ASN A 68 -18.18 -2.66 2.96
CA ASN A 68 -17.98 -1.65 4.01
C ASN A 68 -16.54 -1.59 4.57
N GLU A 69 -15.53 -1.82 3.73
CA GLU A 69 -14.12 -1.80 4.13
C GLU A 69 -13.76 -0.51 4.88
N GLY A 70 -14.19 0.66 4.36
CA GLY A 70 -13.97 1.94 5.00
C GLY A 70 -14.54 2.01 6.41
N GLY A 71 -15.73 1.47 6.65
CA GLY A 71 -16.34 1.38 7.97
C GLY A 71 -15.55 0.48 8.92
N VAL A 72 -15.07 -0.67 8.43
CA VAL A 72 -14.22 -1.58 9.22
C VAL A 72 -12.94 -0.86 9.66
N VAL A 73 -12.22 -0.23 8.73
CA VAL A 73 -10.97 0.47 8.99
C VAL A 73 -11.17 1.67 9.93
N ALA A 74 -12.18 2.50 9.66
CA ALA A 74 -12.52 3.66 10.48
C ALA A 74 -12.91 3.28 11.92
N SER A 75 -13.59 2.13 12.12
CA SER A 75 -13.91 1.62 13.46
C SER A 75 -12.68 1.29 14.31
N LYS A 76 -11.51 1.14 13.68
CA LYS A 76 -10.22 0.92 14.35
C LYS A 76 -9.46 2.24 14.61
N GLY A 77 -10.05 3.39 14.32
CA GLY A 77 -9.39 4.69 14.47
C GLY A 77 -8.32 4.96 13.39
N VAL A 78 -8.41 4.29 12.26
CA VAL A 78 -7.52 4.47 11.11
C VAL A 78 -8.23 5.27 10.03
N THR A 79 -7.54 6.26 9.45
CA THR A 79 -8.07 7.04 8.33
C THR A 79 -8.16 6.15 7.09
N TYR A 80 -9.32 6.07 6.47
CA TYR A 80 -9.54 5.35 5.23
C TYR A 80 -9.77 6.32 4.07
N VAL A 81 -9.08 6.09 2.96
CA VAL A 81 -9.28 6.85 1.71
C VAL A 81 -9.40 5.86 0.55
N ASN A 82 -10.46 5.98 -0.23
CA ASN A 82 -10.58 5.25 -1.49
C ASN A 82 -10.39 6.20 -2.67
N ILE A 83 -9.44 5.89 -3.54
CA ILE A 83 -9.19 6.56 -4.82
C ILE A 83 -9.39 5.48 -5.90
N PRO A 84 -10.57 5.39 -6.51
CA PRO A 84 -10.91 4.30 -7.42
C PRO A 84 -10.24 4.47 -8.79
N VAL A 85 -9.02 3.97 -8.93
CA VAL A 85 -8.23 4.06 -10.18
C VAL A 85 -8.71 3.00 -11.19
N ASP A 86 -9.10 3.43 -12.38
CA ASP A 86 -9.37 2.53 -13.50
C ASP A 86 -8.06 1.87 -13.95
N PHE A 87 -7.98 0.54 -13.85
CA PHE A 87 -6.76 -0.19 -14.22
C PHE A 87 -6.41 -0.03 -15.70
N MET A 88 -7.40 0.08 -16.57
CA MET A 88 -7.19 0.22 -18.01
C MET A 88 -6.81 1.65 -18.42
N ARG A 89 -7.10 2.63 -17.57
CA ARG A 89 -6.90 4.07 -17.88
C ARG A 89 -6.51 4.85 -16.63
N PRO A 90 -5.31 4.59 -16.03
CA PRO A 90 -4.82 5.41 -14.94
C PRO A 90 -4.61 6.85 -15.43
N THR A 91 -4.94 7.84 -14.61
CA THR A 91 -4.89 9.26 -15.01
C THR A 91 -3.90 10.06 -14.15
N PRO A 92 -3.34 11.16 -14.67
CA PRO A 92 -2.53 12.08 -13.87
C PRO A 92 -3.29 12.62 -12.64
N GLU A 93 -4.62 12.78 -12.75
CA GLU A 93 -5.46 13.24 -11.65
C GLU A 93 -5.54 12.21 -10.52
N ASP A 94 -5.65 10.91 -10.85
CA ASP A 94 -5.62 9.84 -9.84
C ASP A 94 -4.31 9.89 -9.04
N PHE A 95 -3.18 10.07 -9.74
CA PHE A 95 -1.88 10.19 -9.07
C PHE A 95 -1.74 11.49 -8.28
N ARG A 96 -2.30 12.60 -8.74
CA ARG A 96 -2.33 13.86 -8.00
C ARG A 96 -3.09 13.71 -6.69
N LEU A 97 -4.30 13.14 -6.74
CA LEU A 97 -5.11 12.86 -5.55
C LEU A 97 -4.36 11.95 -4.56
N PHE A 98 -3.77 10.87 -5.06
CA PHE A 98 -2.94 10.00 -4.23
C PHE A 98 -1.79 10.76 -3.57
N SER A 99 -1.09 11.60 -4.34
CA SER A 99 0.03 12.40 -3.81
C SER A 99 -0.41 13.37 -2.71
N GLU A 100 -1.57 14.00 -2.84
CA GLU A 100 -2.11 14.88 -1.80
C GLU A 100 -2.46 14.12 -0.51
N VAL A 101 -3.05 12.92 -0.63
CA VAL A 101 -3.34 12.06 0.53
C VAL A 101 -2.04 11.62 1.21
N MET A 102 -1.02 11.23 0.45
CA MET A 102 0.29 10.85 0.98
C MET A 102 0.98 12.03 1.71
N LYS A 103 0.93 13.24 1.16
CA LYS A 103 1.46 14.44 1.79
C LYS A 103 0.72 14.79 3.08
N ALA A 104 -0.62 14.71 3.07
CA ALA A 104 -1.45 14.92 4.26
C ALA A 104 -1.18 13.86 5.35
N GLY A 105 -0.71 12.68 4.96
CA GLY A 105 -0.27 11.60 5.84
C GLY A 105 1.19 11.68 6.27
N ALA A 106 1.91 12.76 5.98
CA ALA A 106 3.33 12.87 6.32
C ALA A 106 3.58 12.66 7.83
N GLY A 107 4.59 11.84 8.15
CA GLY A 107 4.90 11.47 9.54
C GLY A 107 3.99 10.38 10.13
N ARG A 108 3.03 9.87 9.38
CA ARG A 108 2.12 8.77 9.76
C ARG A 108 2.49 7.48 9.03
N ASN A 109 2.12 6.35 9.58
CA ASN A 109 2.28 5.06 8.93
C ASN A 109 1.13 4.83 7.94
N VAL A 110 1.48 4.65 6.67
CA VAL A 110 0.53 4.52 5.56
C VAL A 110 0.58 3.12 4.98
N PHE A 111 -0.59 2.53 4.81
CA PHE A 111 -0.76 1.30 4.06
C PHE A 111 -1.57 1.56 2.80
N VAL A 112 -1.06 1.09 1.66
CA VAL A 112 -1.72 1.27 0.37
C VAL A 112 -2.05 -0.09 -0.22
N HIS A 113 -3.26 -0.28 -0.70
CA HIS A 113 -3.58 -1.51 -1.41
C HIS A 113 -4.46 -1.26 -2.65
N CYS A 114 -4.59 -2.30 -3.43
CA CYS A 114 -5.58 -2.44 -4.48
C CYS A 114 -5.93 -3.92 -4.62
N GLN A 115 -6.46 -4.37 -5.75
CA GLN A 115 -6.82 -5.78 -5.94
C GLN A 115 -5.61 -6.72 -5.90
N ALA A 116 -4.50 -6.40 -6.62
CA ALA A 116 -3.33 -7.27 -6.79
C ALA A 116 -1.98 -6.58 -6.50
N ASN A 117 -1.99 -5.41 -5.86
CA ASN A 117 -0.85 -4.52 -5.64
C ASN A 117 -0.29 -3.81 -6.89
N PHE A 118 -0.84 -4.00 -8.08
CA PHE A 118 -0.29 -3.42 -9.32
C PHE A 118 -0.42 -1.89 -9.34
N ARG A 119 -1.62 -1.34 -9.08
CA ARG A 119 -1.86 0.11 -8.96
C ARG A 119 -1.09 0.69 -7.78
N ALA A 120 -1.16 0.03 -6.63
CA ALA A 120 -0.56 0.52 -5.39
C ALA A 120 0.96 0.61 -5.50
N SER A 121 1.63 -0.44 -6.01
CA SER A 121 3.08 -0.43 -6.21
C SER A 121 3.53 0.63 -7.23
N SER A 122 2.78 0.82 -8.32
CA SER A 122 3.09 1.82 -9.34
C SER A 122 2.96 3.25 -8.80
N PHE A 123 1.91 3.54 -8.04
CA PHE A 123 1.69 4.86 -7.45
C PHE A 123 2.72 5.17 -6.35
N ILE A 124 3.07 4.18 -5.53
CA ILE A 124 4.14 4.35 -4.53
C ILE A 124 5.49 4.54 -5.21
N PHE A 125 5.80 3.79 -6.26
CA PHE A 125 7.02 4.01 -7.04
C PHE A 125 7.11 5.47 -7.51
N LEU A 126 6.07 5.96 -8.18
CA LEU A 126 6.02 7.35 -8.65
C LEU A 126 6.16 8.36 -7.50
N TYR A 127 5.42 8.18 -6.42
CA TYR A 127 5.46 9.09 -5.27
C TYR A 127 6.85 9.15 -4.64
N ARG A 128 7.48 8.02 -4.44
CA ARG A 128 8.81 7.95 -3.83
C ARG A 128 9.89 8.59 -4.69
N VAL A 129 9.85 8.36 -6.01
CA VAL A 129 10.82 8.96 -6.93
C VAL A 129 10.58 10.46 -7.08
N ILE A 130 9.33 10.89 -7.18
CA ILE A 130 8.97 12.29 -7.46
C ILE A 130 9.09 13.15 -6.20
N HIS A 131 8.49 12.71 -5.10
CA HIS A 131 8.31 13.53 -3.89
C HIS A 131 9.29 13.20 -2.76
N GLU A 132 9.76 11.95 -2.65
CA GLU A 132 10.71 11.56 -1.60
C GLU A 132 12.17 11.53 -2.10
N GLY A 133 12.41 11.69 -3.42
CA GLY A 133 13.76 11.63 -3.99
C GLY A 133 14.42 10.26 -3.91
N ALA A 134 13.62 9.18 -3.77
CA ALA A 134 14.14 7.83 -3.69
C ALA A 134 14.88 7.43 -4.99
N PRO A 135 15.95 6.60 -4.90
CA PRO A 135 16.65 6.12 -6.08
C PRO A 135 15.71 5.35 -7.01
N ALA A 136 15.57 5.84 -8.25
CA ALA A 136 14.60 5.30 -9.20
C ALA A 136 14.85 3.82 -9.52
N GLY A 137 16.11 3.41 -9.72
CA GLY A 137 16.46 2.02 -10.03
C GLY A 137 16.08 1.03 -8.93
N GLU A 138 16.39 1.33 -7.67
CA GLU A 138 16.05 0.47 -6.53
C GLU A 138 14.52 0.40 -6.34
N THR A 139 13.84 1.54 -6.50
CA THR A 139 12.39 1.62 -6.32
C THR A 139 11.67 0.89 -7.46
N TRP A 140 12.21 0.98 -8.69
CA TRP A 140 11.72 0.24 -9.85
C TRP A 140 11.89 -1.27 -9.68
N ALA A 141 13.05 -1.73 -9.21
CA ALA A 141 13.27 -3.15 -8.93
C ALA A 141 12.27 -3.71 -7.89
N LYS A 142 11.92 -2.93 -6.87
CA LYS A 142 10.85 -3.32 -5.92
C LYS A 142 9.49 -3.44 -6.60
N LEU A 143 9.14 -2.53 -7.50
CA LEU A 143 7.91 -2.60 -8.27
C LEU A 143 7.90 -3.84 -9.17
N GLN A 144 9.00 -4.11 -9.88
CA GLN A 144 9.15 -5.30 -10.73
C GLN A 144 9.08 -6.62 -9.95
N GLY A 145 9.42 -6.62 -8.68
CA GLY A 145 9.19 -7.74 -7.77
C GLY A 145 7.71 -8.05 -7.51
N VAL A 146 6.82 -7.10 -7.78
CA VAL A 146 5.36 -7.29 -7.69
C VAL A 146 4.78 -7.71 -9.05
N TRP A 147 5.13 -6.98 -10.10
CA TRP A 147 4.64 -7.23 -11.45
C TRP A 147 5.46 -6.49 -12.50
N VAL A 148 5.35 -6.90 -13.75
CA VAL A 148 5.89 -6.17 -14.89
C VAL A 148 4.77 -5.30 -15.48
N PRO A 149 4.88 -3.96 -15.43
CA PRO A 149 3.83 -3.07 -15.94
C PRO A 149 3.52 -3.31 -17.42
N GLU A 150 2.23 -3.49 -17.70
CA GLU A 150 1.72 -3.56 -19.07
C GLU A 150 1.96 -2.25 -19.84
N PRO A 151 1.89 -2.24 -21.18
CA PRO A 151 2.24 -1.08 -21.99
C PRO A 151 1.51 0.23 -21.61
N GLN A 152 0.22 0.17 -21.22
CA GLN A 152 -0.52 1.34 -20.76
C GLN A 152 -0.01 1.88 -19.43
N TRP A 153 0.36 1.00 -18.49
CA TRP A 153 0.93 1.38 -17.20
C TRP A 153 2.36 1.90 -17.33
N LYS A 154 3.16 1.25 -18.17
CA LYS A 154 4.51 1.72 -18.47
C LYS A 154 4.46 3.15 -19.02
N ARG A 155 3.61 3.40 -20.01
CA ARG A 155 3.40 4.72 -20.61
C ARG A 155 2.95 5.76 -19.57
N PHE A 156 1.96 5.42 -18.74
CA PHE A 156 1.49 6.27 -17.64
C PHE A 156 2.62 6.64 -16.67
N ILE A 157 3.44 5.66 -16.28
CA ILE A 157 4.58 5.86 -15.38
C ILE A 157 5.62 6.79 -16.03
N GLU A 158 6.00 6.53 -17.28
CA GLU A 158 6.94 7.35 -18.03
C GLU A 158 6.48 8.80 -18.17
N GLU A 159 5.23 9.00 -18.59
CA GLU A 159 4.65 10.33 -18.76
C GLU A 159 4.56 11.09 -17.44
N THR A 160 4.19 10.40 -16.35
CA THR A 160 4.11 10.99 -15.02
C THR A 160 5.51 11.39 -14.51
N LEU A 161 6.53 10.56 -14.69
CA LEU A 161 7.90 10.93 -14.34
C LEU A 161 8.37 12.16 -15.12
N LYS A 162 8.20 12.16 -16.46
CA LYS A 162 8.60 13.27 -17.33
C LYS A 162 7.88 14.58 -16.97
N ALA A 163 6.57 14.51 -16.71
CA ALA A 163 5.78 15.68 -16.28
C ALA A 163 6.26 16.29 -14.95
N ASN A 164 6.94 15.51 -14.12
CA ASN A 164 7.52 15.93 -12.85
C ASN A 164 9.06 16.11 -12.90
N GLY A 165 9.64 16.26 -14.10
CA GLY A 165 11.07 16.53 -14.28
C GLY A 165 12.00 15.38 -13.90
N LYS A 166 11.50 14.13 -13.92
CA LYS A 166 12.28 12.93 -13.63
C LYS A 166 12.61 12.15 -14.90
N SER A 167 13.78 11.51 -14.93
CA SER A 167 14.15 10.61 -16.03
C SER A 167 13.29 9.34 -16.02
N ALA A 168 12.95 8.86 -17.21
CA ALA A 168 12.24 7.58 -17.42
C ALA A 168 13.16 6.53 -18.12
N GLU A 169 14.48 6.78 -18.19
CA GLU A 169 15.42 5.90 -18.89
C GLU A 169 15.55 4.48 -18.30
N LEU A 170 15.03 4.27 -17.10
CA LEU A 170 15.08 2.97 -16.42
C LEU A 170 13.94 2.02 -16.79
N LEU A 171 12.96 2.47 -17.57
CA LEU A 171 11.71 1.75 -17.81
C LEU A 171 11.75 0.90 -19.11
#